data_c74cca8d080d8224570c6946b2028137
#
_entry.id   c74cca8d080d8224570c6946b2028137
#
_cell.length_a   1.000
_cell.length_b   1.000
_cell.length_c   1.000
_cell.angle_alpha   90.00
_cell.angle_beta   90.00
_cell.angle_gamma   90.00
#
_symmetry.space_group_name_H-M   'P 1'
#
loop_
_entity.id
_entity.type
_entity.pdbx_description
1 polymer ?
#
loop_
_entity_poly.entity_id
_entity_poly.type
_entity_poly.pdbx_seq_one_letter_code
_entity_poly.pdbx_strand_id
1 'polypeptide(L)'
;MHVYEVMPGILMSYDVLDMKSCWQDTPPVPGFIQINYCNEGCFEFELETGEIGFLSSGDLAISDTNGSQFVSSHIPYGKYRGISIMINIEKAQPVIDKRIPEAEIDLKRISERLFSNSPTFFIRAKPALEHIFSELYHVDEKIRRPYMVLKTLELLCFINAGGYECQERLPSFSHAVAEA
;
A
#
# COMPACT_ATOMS: atom_id res chain seq x y z
N MET A 1 15.88 6.21 -0.43
CA MET A 1 14.94 5.11 -0.74
C MET A 1 15.73 3.93 -1.30
N HIS A 2 15.61 2.75 -0.71
CA HIS A 2 16.25 1.52 -1.18
C HIS A 2 15.16 0.61 -1.73
N VAL A 3 15.25 0.26 -3.02
CA VAL A 3 14.25 -0.58 -3.70
C VAL A 3 14.82 -1.98 -3.88
N TYR A 4 14.04 -2.98 -3.51
CA TYR A 4 14.38 -4.40 -3.63
C TYR A 4 13.43 -5.07 -4.62
N GLU A 5 13.96 -5.80 -5.57
CA GLU A 5 13.16 -6.75 -6.33
C GLU A 5 12.93 -8.00 -5.45
N VAL A 6 11.71 -8.13 -4.95
CA VAL A 6 11.32 -9.25 -4.06
C VAL A 6 11.11 -10.52 -4.86
N MET A 7 10.35 -10.40 -5.93
CA MET A 7 10.05 -11.47 -6.90
C MET A 7 9.86 -10.82 -8.28
N PRO A 8 9.95 -11.56 -9.39
CA PRO A 8 9.62 -11.01 -10.70
C PRO A 8 8.25 -10.33 -10.70
N GLY A 9 8.23 -9.03 -11.05
CA GLY A 9 7.04 -8.19 -11.04
C GLY A 9 6.66 -7.60 -9.67
N ILE A 10 7.43 -7.84 -8.59
CA ILE A 10 7.17 -7.26 -7.27
C ILE A 10 8.40 -6.54 -6.74
N LEU A 11 8.24 -5.25 -6.48
CA LEU A 11 9.25 -4.40 -5.88
C LEU A 11 8.79 -3.98 -4.48
N MET A 12 9.72 -3.85 -3.54
CA MET A 12 9.47 -3.33 -2.19
C MET A 12 10.50 -2.26 -1.85
N SER A 13 10.07 -1.20 -1.21
CA SER A 13 10.96 -0.16 -0.69
C SER A 13 10.65 0.18 0.76
N TYR A 14 11.69 0.63 1.48
CA TYR A 14 11.54 1.31 2.76
C TYR A 14 11.53 2.81 2.51
N ASP A 15 10.46 3.46 2.93
CA ASP A 15 10.25 4.88 2.74
C ASP A 15 10.61 5.64 4.01
N VAL A 16 11.55 6.56 3.86
CA VAL A 16 12.05 7.41 4.94
C VAL A 16 11.93 8.85 4.45
N LEU A 17 10.94 9.57 4.95
CA LEU A 17 10.68 10.95 4.58
C LEU A 17 10.79 11.84 5.83
N ASP A 18 11.69 12.80 5.80
CA ASP A 18 11.90 13.81 6.84
C ASP A 18 11.67 15.19 6.19
N MET A 19 10.40 15.47 5.83
CA MET A 19 9.97 16.69 5.14
C MET A 19 8.48 16.94 5.39
N LYS A 20 8.02 18.17 5.20
CA LYS A 20 6.60 18.54 5.44
C LYS A 20 5.69 18.29 4.24
N SER A 21 6.24 18.25 3.04
CA SER A 21 5.50 17.99 1.81
C SER A 21 6.38 17.26 0.82
N CYS A 22 5.78 16.42 0.01
CA CYS A 22 6.44 15.70 -1.07
C CYS A 22 5.63 15.90 -2.34
N TRP A 23 6.29 16.27 -3.43
CA TRP A 23 5.69 16.27 -4.76
C TRP A 23 6.03 14.94 -5.44
N GLN A 24 5.02 14.21 -5.82
CA GLN A 24 5.19 13.05 -6.68
C GLN A 24 4.54 13.37 -8.03
N ASP A 25 5.37 13.81 -8.97
CA ASP A 25 4.97 13.91 -10.37
C ASP A 25 5.27 12.56 -11.05
N THR A 26 4.56 11.53 -10.61
CA THR A 26 4.73 10.19 -11.18
C THR A 26 3.57 9.96 -12.15
N PRO A 27 3.85 9.82 -13.46
CA PRO A 27 2.78 9.54 -14.42
C PRO A 27 2.09 8.21 -14.07
N PRO A 28 0.81 8.05 -14.43
CA PRO A 28 0.09 6.80 -14.25
C PRO A 28 0.83 5.64 -14.92
N VAL A 29 0.97 4.54 -14.20
CA VAL A 29 1.59 3.31 -14.72
C VAL A 29 0.53 2.21 -14.70
N PRO A 30 -0.10 1.88 -15.84
CA PRO A 30 -1.16 0.89 -15.88
C PRO A 30 -0.66 -0.51 -15.53
N GLY A 31 -1.55 -1.33 -14.96
CA GLY A 31 -1.26 -2.73 -14.66
C GLY A 31 -0.46 -2.95 -13.37
N PHE A 32 -0.37 -1.94 -12.51
CA PHE A 32 0.26 -2.07 -11.20
C PHE A 32 -0.74 -1.84 -10.06
N ILE A 33 -0.52 -2.57 -8.97
CA ILE A 33 -1.09 -2.29 -7.66
C ILE A 33 0.04 -1.74 -6.78
N GLN A 34 -0.20 -0.62 -6.12
CA GLN A 34 0.70 -0.07 -5.12
C GLN A 34 0.11 -0.28 -3.73
N ILE A 35 0.91 -0.80 -2.82
CA ILE A 35 0.54 -0.99 -1.41
C ILE A 35 1.49 -0.16 -0.57
N ASN A 36 0.94 0.69 0.30
CA ASN A 36 1.70 1.55 1.20
C ASN A 36 1.29 1.25 2.64
N TYR A 37 2.24 0.79 3.45
CA TYR A 37 2.07 0.61 4.89
C TYR A 37 2.77 1.73 5.64
N CYS A 38 2.05 2.39 6.54
CA CYS A 38 2.62 3.41 7.42
C CYS A 38 3.07 2.76 8.73
N ASN A 39 4.37 2.74 8.99
CA ASN A 39 4.92 2.26 10.26
C ASN A 39 4.96 3.36 11.33
N GLU A 40 5.36 4.57 10.94
CA GLU A 40 5.50 5.71 11.85
C GLU A 40 5.16 7.02 11.14
N GLY A 41 4.48 7.92 11.87
CA GLY A 41 4.05 9.21 11.36
C GLY A 41 2.69 9.16 10.70
N CYS A 42 2.48 10.07 9.75
CA CYS A 42 1.30 10.06 8.89
C CYS A 42 1.60 10.69 7.53
N PHE A 43 0.77 10.33 6.57
CA PHE A 43 0.86 10.83 5.21
C PHE A 43 -0.55 11.21 4.74
N GLU A 44 -0.72 12.46 4.32
CA GLU A 44 -1.93 12.99 3.71
C GLU A 44 -1.69 13.20 2.23
N PHE A 45 -2.68 12.90 1.42
CA PHE A 45 -2.64 13.14 0.00
C PHE A 45 -4.01 13.53 -0.54
N GLU A 46 -4.00 14.34 -1.57
CA GLU A 46 -5.17 14.76 -2.32
C GLU A 46 -5.14 14.11 -3.70
N LEU A 47 -6.26 13.50 -4.09
CA LEU A 47 -6.45 12.92 -5.41
C LEU A 47 -7.01 13.97 -6.37
N GLU A 48 -6.85 13.76 -7.68
CA GLU A 48 -7.48 14.63 -8.71
C GLU A 48 -9.00 14.72 -8.58
N THR A 49 -9.64 13.73 -7.95
CA THR A 49 -11.07 13.74 -7.63
C THR A 49 -11.46 14.72 -6.53
N GLY A 50 -10.47 15.34 -5.85
CA GLY A 50 -10.67 16.17 -4.65
C GLY A 50 -10.84 15.36 -3.36
N GLU A 51 -10.71 14.05 -3.43
CA GLU A 51 -10.70 13.20 -2.23
C GLU A 51 -9.38 13.34 -1.49
N ILE A 52 -9.45 13.47 -0.16
CA ILE A 52 -8.28 13.51 0.71
C ILE A 52 -8.13 12.17 1.39
N GLY A 53 -6.99 11.53 1.16
CA GLY A 53 -6.60 10.31 1.85
C GLY A 53 -5.67 10.60 3.02
N PHE A 54 -5.81 9.82 4.08
CA PHE A 54 -4.99 9.92 5.28
C PHE A 54 -4.52 8.54 5.72
N LEU A 55 -3.21 8.38 5.83
CA LEU A 55 -2.55 7.13 6.21
C LEU A 55 -1.79 7.36 7.53
N SER A 56 -2.26 6.76 8.61
CA SER A 56 -1.66 6.82 9.95
C SER A 56 -0.83 5.58 10.25
N SER A 57 -0.07 5.63 11.33
CA SER A 57 0.69 4.47 11.82
C SER A 57 -0.18 3.22 11.99
N GLY A 58 0.25 2.12 11.38
CA GLY A 58 -0.45 0.84 11.31
C GLY A 58 -1.43 0.68 10.16
N ASP A 59 -1.76 1.77 9.46
CA ASP A 59 -2.68 1.73 8.31
C ASP A 59 -2.00 1.23 7.05
N LEU A 60 -2.81 0.66 6.15
CA LEU A 60 -2.43 0.22 4.82
C LEU A 60 -3.30 0.92 3.77
N ALA A 61 -2.69 1.50 2.75
CA ALA A 61 -3.37 1.95 1.54
C ALA A 61 -3.00 1.04 0.37
N ILE A 62 -3.99 0.67 -0.42
CA ILE A 62 -3.83 -0.11 -1.66
C ILE A 62 -4.40 0.74 -2.78
N SER A 63 -3.61 1.01 -3.81
CA SER A 63 -3.98 1.92 -4.90
C SER A 63 -3.78 1.27 -6.26
N ASP A 64 -4.73 1.54 -7.17
CA ASP A 64 -4.53 1.34 -8.61
C ASP A 64 -3.68 2.49 -9.15
N THR A 65 -2.49 2.21 -9.61
CA THR A 65 -1.57 3.23 -10.13
C THR A 65 -2.01 3.87 -11.45
N ASN A 66 -3.02 3.31 -12.10
CA ASN A 66 -3.61 3.89 -13.30
C ASN A 66 -4.66 4.97 -12.98
N GLY A 67 -5.37 4.82 -11.86
CA GLY A 67 -6.47 5.70 -11.45
C GLY A 67 -6.15 6.66 -10.30
N SER A 68 -5.03 6.46 -9.61
CA SER A 68 -4.65 7.24 -8.42
C SER A 68 -3.62 8.28 -8.78
N GLN A 69 -4.06 9.46 -9.23
CA GLN A 69 -3.16 10.60 -9.39
C GLN A 69 -3.24 11.48 -8.15
N PHE A 70 -2.07 11.72 -7.54
CA PHE A 70 -1.94 12.62 -6.41
C PHE A 70 -1.71 14.06 -6.91
N VAL A 71 -2.54 14.99 -6.48
CA VAL A 71 -2.37 16.43 -6.75
C VAL A 71 -1.40 17.05 -5.75
N SER A 72 -1.51 16.63 -4.49
CA SER A 72 -0.65 17.12 -3.43
C SER A 72 -0.43 16.04 -2.37
N SER A 73 0.66 16.15 -1.62
CA SER A 73 0.90 15.30 -0.46
C SER A 73 1.58 16.07 0.65
N HIS A 74 1.17 15.78 1.88
CA HIS A 74 1.67 16.41 3.10
C HIS A 74 2.07 15.37 4.14
N ILE A 75 3.10 15.72 4.91
CA ILE A 75 3.57 14.94 6.06
C ILE A 75 3.42 15.84 7.29
N PRO A 76 2.26 15.85 7.97
CA PRO A 76 1.90 16.85 8.99
C PRO A 76 2.92 16.98 10.10
N TYR A 77 3.54 15.87 10.52
CA TYR A 77 4.57 15.86 11.57
C TYR A 77 6.00 15.96 11.02
N GLY A 78 6.16 16.17 9.71
CA GLY A 78 7.48 16.26 9.07
C GLY A 78 8.29 14.97 9.09
N LYS A 79 7.69 13.85 9.48
CA LYS A 79 8.33 12.53 9.57
C LYS A 79 7.38 11.43 9.14
N TYR A 80 7.84 10.57 8.24
CA TYR A 80 7.12 9.38 7.77
C TYR A 80 8.09 8.22 7.58
N ARG A 81 7.70 7.06 8.04
CA ARG A 81 8.40 5.79 7.85
C ARG A 81 7.39 4.76 7.38
N GLY A 82 7.65 4.14 6.26
CA GLY A 82 6.72 3.18 5.68
C GLY A 82 7.41 2.11 4.85
N ILE A 83 6.60 1.22 4.31
CA ILE A 83 6.98 0.24 3.31
C ILE A 83 6.02 0.38 2.14
N SER A 84 6.59 0.54 0.94
CA SER A 84 5.83 0.51 -0.31
C SER A 84 6.11 -0.78 -1.07
N ILE A 85 5.05 -1.39 -1.61
CA ILE A 85 5.13 -2.58 -2.45
C ILE A 85 4.45 -2.26 -3.78
N MET A 86 5.19 -2.43 -4.89
CA MET A 86 4.68 -2.27 -6.25
C MET A 86 4.55 -3.64 -6.90
N ILE A 87 3.36 -3.96 -7.37
CA ILE A 87 3.02 -5.27 -7.96
C ILE A 87 2.56 -5.07 -9.40
N ASN A 88 3.37 -5.53 -10.35
CA ASN A 88 2.93 -5.67 -11.74
C ASN A 88 2.07 -6.92 -11.86
N ILE A 89 0.78 -6.76 -12.15
CA ILE A 89 -0.21 -7.84 -12.12
C ILE A 89 0.18 -8.97 -13.08
N GLU A 90 0.53 -8.65 -14.33
CA GLU A 90 0.84 -9.67 -15.36
C GLU A 90 2.12 -10.44 -15.04
N LYS A 91 3.16 -9.75 -14.56
CA LYS A 91 4.46 -10.38 -14.27
C LYS A 91 4.46 -11.16 -12.97
N ALA A 92 3.72 -10.68 -11.97
CA ALA A 92 3.71 -11.30 -10.65
C ALA A 92 2.79 -12.53 -10.57
N GLN A 93 1.65 -12.55 -11.29
CA GLN A 93 0.68 -13.64 -11.22
C GLN A 93 1.30 -15.02 -11.42
N PRO A 94 2.03 -15.33 -12.52
CA PRO A 94 2.59 -16.67 -12.74
C PRO A 94 3.63 -17.07 -11.69
N VAL A 95 4.28 -16.09 -11.06
CA VAL A 95 5.25 -16.36 -9.99
C VAL A 95 4.55 -16.75 -8.70
N ILE A 96 3.45 -16.08 -8.36
CA ILE A 96 2.62 -16.36 -7.18
C ILE A 96 1.98 -17.74 -7.33
N ASP A 97 1.37 -18.04 -8.47
CA ASP A 97 0.73 -19.34 -8.78
C ASP A 97 1.71 -20.51 -8.60
N LYS A 98 2.96 -20.31 -9.00
CA LYS A 98 4.00 -21.34 -8.84
C LYS A 98 4.44 -21.52 -7.39
N ARG A 99 4.40 -20.46 -6.57
CA ARG A 99 4.93 -20.49 -5.20
C ARG A 99 3.93 -20.98 -4.17
N ILE A 100 2.67 -20.58 -4.31
CA ILE A 100 1.59 -20.91 -3.37
C ILE A 100 0.27 -21.19 -4.13
N PRO A 101 0.26 -22.21 -5.01
CA PRO A 101 -0.92 -22.52 -5.82
C PRO A 101 -2.19 -22.77 -4.99
N GLU A 102 -2.03 -23.30 -3.77
CA GLU A 102 -3.14 -23.61 -2.87
C GLU A 102 -3.85 -22.36 -2.33
N ALA A 103 -3.21 -21.20 -2.41
CA ALA A 103 -3.81 -19.93 -1.95
C ALA A 103 -4.80 -19.34 -2.98
N GLU A 104 -4.79 -19.83 -4.23
CA GLU A 104 -5.68 -19.39 -5.31
C GLU A 104 -5.77 -17.85 -5.44
N ILE A 105 -4.59 -17.18 -5.36
CA ILE A 105 -4.51 -15.72 -5.43
C ILE A 105 -4.67 -15.28 -6.88
N ASP A 106 -5.69 -14.47 -7.13
CA ASP A 106 -5.95 -13.82 -8.42
C ASP A 106 -5.80 -12.30 -8.26
N LEU A 107 -4.66 -11.77 -8.69
CA LEU A 107 -4.33 -10.34 -8.57
C LEU A 107 -5.31 -9.46 -9.36
N LYS A 108 -5.79 -9.93 -10.51
CA LYS A 108 -6.76 -9.19 -11.32
C LYS A 108 -8.10 -9.10 -10.60
N ARG A 109 -8.59 -10.21 -10.06
CA ARG A 109 -9.82 -10.27 -9.28
C ARG A 109 -9.72 -9.42 -8.00
N ILE A 110 -8.56 -9.43 -7.33
CA ILE A 110 -8.28 -8.55 -6.17
C ILE A 110 -8.40 -7.09 -6.61
N SER A 111 -7.75 -6.70 -7.69
CA SER A 111 -7.79 -5.34 -8.24
C SER A 111 -9.22 -4.91 -8.57
N GLU A 112 -9.98 -5.70 -9.31
CA GLU A 112 -11.37 -5.43 -9.67
C GLU A 112 -12.27 -5.27 -8.43
N ARG A 113 -12.06 -6.09 -7.40
CA ARG A 113 -12.82 -6.03 -6.15
C ARG A 113 -12.50 -4.79 -5.32
N LEU A 114 -11.22 -4.46 -5.16
CA LEU A 114 -10.78 -3.34 -4.32
C LEU A 114 -11.09 -1.98 -4.94
N PHE A 115 -10.96 -1.88 -6.25
CA PHE A 115 -11.05 -0.60 -6.96
C PHE A 115 -12.39 -0.37 -7.66
N SER A 116 -13.42 -1.17 -7.34
CA SER A 116 -14.77 -1.04 -7.91
C SER A 116 -15.40 0.34 -7.68
N ASN A 117 -15.08 1.02 -6.60
CA ASN A 117 -15.71 2.29 -6.19
C ASN A 117 -14.72 3.46 -6.03
N SER A 118 -13.44 3.19 -5.84
CA SER A 118 -12.39 4.21 -5.63
C SER A 118 -11.05 3.65 -6.09
N PRO A 119 -10.17 4.46 -6.67
CA PRO A 119 -8.84 4.02 -7.07
C PRO A 119 -7.92 3.72 -5.88
N THR A 120 -8.32 4.06 -4.66
CA THR A 120 -7.56 3.76 -3.44
C THR A 120 -8.46 3.13 -2.38
N PHE A 121 -7.95 2.09 -1.77
CA PHE A 121 -8.60 1.32 -0.72
C PHE A 121 -7.76 1.36 0.56
N PHE A 122 -8.40 1.62 1.71
CA PHE A 122 -7.71 1.71 2.99
C PHE A 122 -8.09 0.56 3.92
N ILE A 123 -7.09 0.01 4.60
CA ILE A 123 -7.26 -0.91 5.71
C ILE A 123 -6.68 -0.24 6.94
N ARG A 124 -7.51 -0.03 7.97
CA ARG A 124 -7.08 0.55 9.23
C ARG A 124 -6.21 -0.39 10.03
N ALA A 125 -5.40 0.18 10.91
CA ALA A 125 -4.49 -0.57 11.78
C ALA A 125 -5.14 -1.81 12.40
N LYS A 126 -4.50 -2.95 12.19
CA LYS A 126 -4.94 -4.26 12.72
C LYS A 126 -3.72 -5.06 13.17
N PRO A 127 -3.86 -5.92 14.20
CA PRO A 127 -2.77 -6.79 14.65
C PRO A 127 -2.17 -7.66 13.54
N ALA A 128 -2.99 -8.09 12.56
CA ALA A 128 -2.51 -8.88 11.42
C ALA A 128 -1.56 -8.09 10.52
N LEU A 129 -1.84 -6.80 10.26
CA LEU A 129 -0.93 -5.93 9.49
C LEU A 129 0.37 -5.66 10.26
N GLU A 130 0.27 -5.35 11.54
CA GLU A 130 1.43 -5.17 12.40
C GLU A 130 2.32 -6.42 12.40
N HIS A 131 1.72 -7.62 12.54
CA HIS A 131 2.45 -8.87 12.47
C HIS A 131 3.18 -9.07 11.13
N ILE A 132 2.54 -8.73 10.01
CA ILE A 132 3.15 -8.86 8.69
C ILE A 132 4.36 -7.93 8.54
N PHE A 133 4.22 -6.66 8.93
CA PHE A 133 5.20 -5.63 8.60
C PHE A 133 6.27 -5.39 9.66
N SER A 134 5.98 -5.59 10.95
CA SER A 134 6.93 -5.29 12.04
C SER A 134 8.25 -6.05 11.91
N GLU A 135 8.20 -7.32 11.54
CA GLU A 135 9.38 -8.15 11.37
C GLU A 135 10.32 -7.64 10.26
N LEU A 136 9.78 -7.01 9.20
CA LEU A 136 10.59 -6.47 8.10
C LEU A 136 11.55 -5.37 8.56
N TYR A 137 11.24 -4.66 9.65
CA TYR A 137 12.11 -3.64 10.22
C TYR A 137 13.23 -4.19 11.11
N HIS A 138 13.08 -5.40 11.62
CA HIS A 138 14.00 -6.01 12.60
C HIS A 138 14.80 -7.18 12.05
N VAL A 139 14.49 -7.64 10.85
CA VAL A 139 15.16 -8.81 10.24
C VAL A 139 16.61 -8.52 9.88
N ASP A 140 17.50 -9.47 10.13
CA ASP A 140 18.91 -9.41 9.71
C ASP A 140 19.01 -9.23 8.19
N GLU A 141 19.94 -8.38 7.75
CA GLU A 141 20.13 -8.06 6.34
C GLU A 141 20.40 -9.29 5.47
N LYS A 142 21.10 -10.30 6.01
CA LYS A 142 21.43 -11.54 5.30
C LYS A 142 20.21 -12.37 4.90
N ILE A 143 19.13 -12.27 5.66
CA ILE A 143 17.88 -13.00 5.41
C ILE A 143 16.71 -12.08 5.03
N ARG A 144 16.96 -10.78 4.87
CA ARG A 144 15.93 -9.79 4.55
C ARG A 144 15.15 -10.11 3.29
N ARG A 145 15.82 -10.47 2.20
CA ARG A 145 15.14 -10.83 0.94
C ARG A 145 14.19 -12.01 1.08
N PRO A 146 14.59 -13.16 1.64
CA PRO A 146 13.65 -14.25 1.93
C PRO A 146 12.44 -13.81 2.77
N TYR A 147 12.66 -12.98 3.80
CA TYR A 147 11.56 -12.45 4.62
C TYR A 147 10.62 -11.54 3.83
N MET A 148 11.14 -10.67 2.97
CA MET A 148 10.32 -9.86 2.05
C MET A 148 9.41 -10.73 1.19
N VAL A 149 9.93 -11.84 0.65
CA VAL A 149 9.13 -12.80 -0.13
C VAL A 149 8.01 -13.41 0.72
N LEU A 150 8.35 -13.93 1.90
CA LEU A 150 7.37 -14.55 2.80
C LEU A 150 6.27 -13.57 3.23
N LYS A 151 6.66 -12.36 3.64
CA LYS A 151 5.73 -11.33 4.10
C LYS A 151 4.86 -10.77 2.98
N THR A 152 5.40 -10.68 1.77
CA THR A 152 4.60 -10.31 0.59
C THR A 152 3.54 -11.36 0.28
N LEU A 153 3.90 -12.64 0.30
CA LEU A 153 2.95 -13.74 0.08
C LEU A 153 1.89 -13.79 1.21
N GLU A 154 2.30 -13.63 2.46
CA GLU A 154 1.40 -13.54 3.61
C GLU A 154 0.39 -12.40 3.47
N LEU A 155 0.86 -11.20 3.07
CA LEU A 155 0.01 -10.05 2.81
C LEU A 155 -1.00 -10.32 1.68
N LEU A 156 -0.57 -10.95 0.59
CA LEU A 156 -1.45 -11.29 -0.53
C LEU A 156 -2.50 -12.33 -0.13
N CYS A 157 -2.13 -13.33 0.69
CA CYS A 157 -3.11 -14.27 1.28
C CYS A 157 -4.13 -13.53 2.16
N PHE A 158 -3.67 -12.61 3.02
CA PHE A 158 -4.54 -11.80 3.86
C PHE A 158 -5.53 -10.96 3.04
N ILE A 159 -5.06 -10.29 1.98
CA ILE A 159 -5.90 -9.50 1.09
C ILE A 159 -6.87 -10.41 0.31
N ASN A 160 -6.40 -11.53 -0.22
CA ASN A 160 -7.22 -12.46 -0.99
C ASN A 160 -8.37 -13.07 -0.16
N ALA A 161 -8.10 -13.40 1.09
CA ALA A 161 -9.09 -13.93 2.03
C ALA A 161 -10.11 -12.90 2.52
N GLY A 162 -9.99 -11.61 2.13
CA GLY A 162 -10.88 -10.56 2.62
C GLY A 162 -10.61 -10.14 4.07
N GLY A 163 -9.38 -10.28 4.55
CA GLY A 163 -8.97 -9.93 5.92
C GLY A 163 -9.18 -8.48 6.35
N TYR A 164 -9.83 -7.69 5.49
CA TYR A 164 -10.16 -6.28 5.66
C TYR A 164 -11.65 -6.00 5.87
N GLU A 165 -12.49 -7.00 6.10
CA GLU A 165 -13.95 -6.87 6.27
C GLU A 165 -14.37 -5.98 7.44
N CYS A 166 -13.86 -4.77 7.52
CA CYS A 166 -14.40 -3.70 8.34
C CYS A 166 -13.93 -2.37 7.77
N GLN A 167 -14.56 -1.96 6.64
CA GLN A 167 -14.35 -0.64 6.08
C GLN A 167 -15.13 0.39 6.87
N GLU A 168 -14.47 1.16 7.68
CA GLU A 168 -14.93 2.52 7.92
C GLU A 168 -14.40 3.37 6.75
N ARG A 169 -15.31 3.80 5.85
CA ARG A 169 -15.02 4.91 4.94
C ARG A 169 -14.57 6.07 5.81
N LEU A 170 -13.40 6.64 5.51
CA LEU A 170 -13.06 7.94 6.06
C LEU A 170 -14.18 8.90 5.71
N PRO A 171 -14.71 9.66 6.70
CA PRO A 171 -15.56 10.80 6.36
C PRO A 171 -14.73 11.71 5.45
N SER A 172 -15.24 12.01 4.25
CA SER A 172 -14.67 13.03 3.40
C SER A 172 -14.69 14.34 4.19
N PHE A 173 -13.55 14.87 4.54
CA PHE A 173 -13.42 16.15 5.26
C PHE A 173 -13.87 17.36 4.42
N SER A 174 -14.32 17.17 3.18
CA SER A 174 -14.81 18.21 2.29
C SER A 174 -16.05 18.96 2.80
N HIS A 175 -16.72 18.51 3.86
CA HIS A 175 -17.87 19.22 4.44
C HIS A 175 -17.61 19.94 5.77
N ALA A 176 -16.45 19.80 6.40
CA ALA A 176 -16.18 20.40 7.70
C ALA A 176 -15.59 21.83 7.65
N VAL A 177 -15.21 22.32 6.47
CA VAL A 177 -14.58 23.66 6.31
C VAL A 177 -15.57 24.72 5.82
N ALA A 178 -16.81 24.35 5.49
CA ALA A 178 -17.82 25.30 4.98
C ALA A 178 -18.72 25.93 6.07
N GLU A 179 -18.58 25.56 7.33
CA GLU A 179 -19.42 26.08 8.44
C GLU A 179 -18.61 26.60 9.64
N ALA A 180 -17.44 27.20 9.40
CA ALA A 180 -16.69 27.89 10.46
C ALA A 180 -16.33 29.31 10.06
#